data_b10dfb179cfc6ad0ff9e49b6ca925fe1
#
_entry.id   b10dfb179cfc6ad0ff9e49b6ca925fe1
#
_cell.length_a   1.000
_cell.length_b   1.000
_cell.length_c   1.000
_cell.angle_alpha   90.00
_cell.angle_beta   90.00
_cell.angle_gamma   90.00
#
_symmetry.space_group_name_H-M   'P 1'
#
loop_
_entity.id
_entity.type
_entity.pdbx_description
1 polymer ?
#
loop_
_entity_poly.entity_id
_entity_poly.type
_entity_poly.pdbx_seq_one_letter_code
_entity_poly.pdbx_strand_id
1 'polypeptide(L)'
;MANGMASLMVGASGLKTSQTALNTTAHNLSNVNTTGYTRQQITFADSTYVNVFGTGNSTGKCGLGVDVDAISRIRNDFIDKSYRTENARLGYYESQYKAVEEVEDLFGEMQGVTYQTQITNLYNAINELTKNPTSTIARSSLIQNATAFIDRSEAIYAGLKDYQVTLNTDINNMVNKINNLGQKIYDLNKEIAKVESGSGERANDLRDTRDNALDELSGYIDFDYYENEHGEVIVTAENVPFVTSAQVTEMGTRQVDNSALLIPIWPGYDRDVFNLSNINNMKDTDKGELKGLLVARGSIEVNYTDVPVMPEKEDYDLTTAD
;
A
#
# COMPACT_ATOMS: atom_id res chain seq x y z
N MET A 1 55.34 31.04 -18.33
CA MET A 1 53.89 31.42 -18.34
C MET A 1 52.95 30.23 -18.31
N ALA A 2 53.27 29.10 -18.91
CA ALA A 2 52.40 27.90 -18.87
C ALA A 2 52.13 27.33 -17.45
N ASN A 3 53.12 27.31 -16.56
CA ASN A 3 52.96 26.79 -15.19
C ASN A 3 52.07 27.67 -14.30
N GLY A 4 52.02 28.99 -14.50
CA GLY A 4 51.17 29.88 -13.73
C GLY A 4 49.67 29.75 -14.10
N MET A 5 49.39 29.47 -15.36
CA MET A 5 48.03 29.20 -15.85
C MET A 5 47.49 27.86 -15.36
N ALA A 6 48.31 26.79 -15.32
CA ALA A 6 47.94 25.49 -14.79
C ALA A 6 47.61 25.54 -13.29
N SER A 7 48.44 26.23 -12.49
CA SER A 7 48.20 26.42 -11.04
C SER A 7 46.93 27.23 -10.74
N LEU A 8 46.64 28.25 -11.56
CA LEU A 8 45.40 29.01 -11.46
C LEU A 8 44.15 28.13 -11.78
N MET A 9 44.24 27.26 -12.80
CA MET A 9 43.20 26.33 -13.15
C MET A 9 42.94 25.30 -12.03
N VAL A 10 43.99 24.75 -11.42
CA VAL A 10 43.89 23.87 -10.25
C VAL A 10 43.18 24.56 -9.09
N GLY A 11 43.53 25.79 -8.78
CA GLY A 11 42.87 26.57 -7.72
C GLY A 11 41.40 26.88 -8.05
N ALA A 12 41.12 27.25 -9.28
CA ALA A 12 39.74 27.51 -9.73
C ALA A 12 38.85 26.26 -9.73
N SER A 13 39.37 25.10 -10.18
CA SER A 13 38.66 23.85 -10.13
C SER A 13 38.35 23.42 -8.70
N GLY A 14 39.33 23.51 -7.79
CA GLY A 14 39.14 23.22 -6.37
C GLY A 14 38.11 24.12 -5.70
N LEU A 15 38.09 25.42 -6.02
CA LEU A 15 37.09 26.36 -5.50
C LEU A 15 35.68 26.03 -6.03
N LYS A 16 35.54 25.73 -7.32
CA LYS A 16 34.27 25.39 -7.96
C LYS A 16 33.69 24.11 -7.36
N THR A 17 34.48 23.05 -7.23
CA THR A 17 34.05 21.79 -6.67
C THR A 17 33.70 21.89 -5.18
N SER A 18 34.43 22.67 -4.40
CA SER A 18 34.11 22.97 -3.00
C SER A 18 32.78 23.72 -2.87
N GLN A 19 32.53 24.68 -3.75
CA GLN A 19 31.27 25.43 -3.79
C GLN A 19 30.09 24.47 -4.14
N THR A 20 30.26 23.58 -5.09
CA THR A 20 29.25 22.57 -5.42
C THR A 20 28.98 21.64 -4.22
N ALA A 21 30.01 21.21 -3.49
CA ALA A 21 29.85 20.41 -2.27
C ALA A 21 29.10 21.16 -1.17
N LEU A 22 29.37 22.44 -0.98
CA LEU A 22 28.62 23.28 -0.03
C LEU A 22 27.16 23.44 -0.46
N ASN A 23 26.89 23.63 -1.75
CA ASN A 23 25.53 23.71 -2.27
C ASN A 23 24.78 22.39 -2.04
N THR A 24 25.39 21.24 -2.30
CA THR A 24 24.78 19.91 -2.03
C THR A 24 24.52 19.73 -0.53
N THR A 25 25.43 20.19 0.33
CA THR A 25 25.23 20.14 1.79
C THR A 25 24.08 21.04 2.23
N ALA A 26 24.00 22.25 1.70
CA ALA A 26 22.90 23.18 1.97
C ALA A 26 21.56 22.64 1.47
N HIS A 27 21.54 22.01 0.31
CA HIS A 27 20.35 21.32 -0.23
C HIS A 27 19.90 20.18 0.69
N ASN A 28 20.81 19.32 1.15
CA ASN A 28 20.51 18.27 2.11
C ASN A 28 19.93 18.83 3.42
N LEU A 29 20.51 19.92 3.94
CA LEU A 29 20.05 20.54 5.17
C LEU A 29 18.66 21.18 5.02
N SER A 30 18.41 21.83 3.89
CA SER A 30 17.12 22.46 3.61
C SER A 30 15.98 21.42 3.49
N ASN A 31 16.30 20.23 3.03
CA ASN A 31 15.34 19.15 2.81
C ASN A 31 15.34 18.08 3.90
N VAL A 32 16.01 18.29 5.04
CA VAL A 32 16.12 17.29 6.12
C VAL A 32 14.76 16.83 6.66
N ASN A 33 13.75 17.69 6.63
CA ASN A 33 12.37 17.40 7.06
C ASN A 33 11.41 17.12 5.90
N THR A 34 11.90 17.06 4.65
CA THR A 34 11.08 16.76 3.49
C THR A 34 10.85 15.25 3.41
N THR A 35 9.60 14.82 3.48
CA THR A 35 9.24 13.40 3.39
C THR A 35 9.75 12.80 2.09
N GLY A 36 10.46 11.66 2.20
CA GLY A 36 11.00 10.92 1.07
C GLY A 36 12.26 11.53 0.44
N TYR A 37 12.78 12.62 0.97
CA TYR A 37 14.06 13.15 0.52
C TYR A 37 15.20 12.22 0.89
N THR A 38 16.05 11.90 -0.08
CA THR A 38 17.25 11.07 0.13
C THR A 38 18.50 11.95 0.11
N ARG A 39 19.35 11.79 1.13
CA ARG A 39 20.61 12.52 1.23
C ARG A 39 21.48 12.31 -0.01
N GLN A 40 21.90 13.40 -0.63
CA GLN A 40 22.80 13.41 -1.79
C GLN A 40 24.25 13.50 -1.34
N GLN A 41 25.11 12.76 -2.01
CA GLN A 41 26.56 12.79 -1.82
C GLN A 41 27.25 13.14 -3.14
N ILE A 42 28.21 14.04 -3.06
CA ILE A 42 29.07 14.40 -4.18
C ILE A 42 30.31 13.48 -4.19
N THR A 43 30.65 12.98 -5.35
CA THR A 43 31.92 12.27 -5.62
C THR A 43 32.80 13.15 -6.49
N PHE A 44 34.08 13.15 -6.19
CA PHE A 44 35.08 13.93 -6.92
C PHE A 44 35.94 13.00 -7.78
N ALA A 45 36.33 13.47 -8.95
CA ALA A 45 37.30 12.82 -9.84
C ALA A 45 38.44 13.75 -10.19
N ASP A 46 39.53 13.16 -10.60
CA ASP A 46 40.66 13.94 -11.15
C ASP A 46 40.23 14.63 -12.45
N SER A 47 40.52 15.92 -12.58
CA SER A 47 40.30 16.62 -13.83
C SER A 47 41.34 16.18 -14.89
N THR A 48 41.12 16.58 -16.12
CA THR A 48 42.00 16.23 -17.25
C THR A 48 43.46 16.59 -17.02
N TYR A 49 44.37 15.83 -17.64
CA TYR A 49 45.81 16.03 -17.60
C TYR A 49 46.29 16.75 -18.85
N VAL A 50 47.19 17.70 -18.67
CA VAL A 50 47.91 18.35 -19.77
C VAL A 50 49.34 17.83 -19.86
N ASN A 51 49.78 17.52 -21.06
CA ASN A 51 51.16 17.15 -21.28
C ASN A 51 52.07 18.39 -21.18
N VAL A 52 53.00 18.37 -20.25
CA VAL A 52 54.00 19.44 -20.10
C VAL A 52 55.30 18.93 -20.74
N PHE A 53 55.78 19.64 -21.76
CA PHE A 53 57.03 19.36 -22.40
C PHE A 53 58.20 19.90 -21.52
N GLY A 54 58.97 19.01 -20.97
CA GLY A 54 60.21 19.36 -20.25
C GLY A 54 61.35 19.64 -21.22
N THR A 55 62.45 20.25 -20.70
CA THR A 55 63.68 20.43 -21.45
C THR A 55 64.35 19.05 -21.66
N GLY A 56 64.37 18.57 -22.90
CA GLY A 56 64.79 17.21 -23.24
C GLY A 56 63.57 16.30 -23.56
N ASN A 57 63.78 15.08 -23.97
CA ASN A 57 62.77 14.18 -24.50
C ASN A 57 61.82 13.59 -23.41
N SER A 58 61.62 14.26 -22.27
CA SER A 58 60.73 13.83 -21.19
C SER A 58 59.41 14.61 -21.24
N THR A 59 58.32 13.89 -21.50
CA THR A 59 56.94 14.41 -21.36
C THR A 59 56.41 14.07 -19.98
N GLY A 60 56.17 15.09 -19.18
CA GLY A 60 55.45 15.01 -17.89
C GLY A 60 53.95 15.26 -18.08
N LYS A 61 53.13 14.61 -17.31
CA LYS A 61 51.66 14.93 -17.21
C LYS A 61 51.44 15.80 -16.00
N CYS A 62 50.75 16.94 -16.18
CA CYS A 62 50.32 17.81 -15.07
C CYS A 62 48.77 17.73 -14.97
N GLY A 63 48.25 17.39 -13.79
CA GLY A 63 46.81 17.40 -13.54
C GLY A 63 46.28 18.84 -13.49
N LEU A 64 45.07 19.08 -14.00
CA LEU A 64 44.41 20.38 -13.99
C LEU A 64 43.47 20.59 -12.79
N GLY A 65 43.58 19.74 -11.77
CA GLY A 65 42.85 19.85 -10.52
C GLY A 65 41.79 18.76 -10.33
N VAL A 66 40.64 19.12 -9.78
CA VAL A 66 39.56 18.22 -9.41
C VAL A 66 38.26 18.63 -10.12
N ASP A 67 37.45 17.64 -10.48
CA ASP A 67 36.12 17.87 -11.04
C ASP A 67 35.05 17.09 -10.24
N VAL A 68 33.77 17.38 -10.47
CA VAL A 68 32.65 16.63 -9.90
C VAL A 68 32.38 15.44 -10.80
N ASP A 69 32.53 14.23 -10.26
CA ASP A 69 32.20 12.99 -10.97
C ASP A 69 30.69 12.78 -11.01
N ALA A 70 30.05 12.76 -9.85
CA ALA A 70 28.61 12.58 -9.74
C ALA A 70 28.07 13.17 -8.43
N ILE A 71 26.79 13.55 -8.46
CA ILE A 71 25.98 13.80 -7.27
C ILE A 71 24.95 12.66 -7.20
N SER A 72 25.17 11.72 -6.29
CA SER A 72 24.34 10.52 -6.17
C SER A 72 23.60 10.47 -4.84
N ARG A 73 22.43 9.84 -4.84
CA ARG A 73 21.66 9.57 -3.63
C ARG A 73 22.30 8.40 -2.84
N ILE A 74 22.24 8.50 -1.51
CA ILE A 74 22.65 7.39 -0.65
C ILE A 74 21.39 6.60 -0.29
N ARG A 75 21.14 5.54 -1.04
CA ARG A 75 20.01 4.64 -0.86
C ARG A 75 20.48 3.19 -0.88
N ASN A 76 19.73 2.30 -0.24
CA ASN A 76 20.04 0.87 -0.19
C ASN A 76 18.83 0.08 -0.70
N ASP A 77 18.92 -0.46 -1.90
CA ASP A 77 17.86 -1.19 -2.60
C ASP A 77 17.36 -2.41 -1.80
N PHE A 78 18.22 -3.05 -1.01
CA PHE A 78 17.82 -4.18 -0.17
C PHE A 78 16.88 -3.74 0.95
N ILE A 79 17.19 -2.59 1.59
CA ILE A 79 16.35 -2.03 2.65
C ILE A 79 15.02 -1.56 2.06
N ASP A 80 15.05 -0.92 0.88
CA ASP A 80 13.85 -0.46 0.20
C ASP A 80 12.92 -1.62 -0.18
N LYS A 81 13.46 -2.70 -0.71
CA LYS A 81 12.68 -3.93 -0.99
C LYS A 81 12.08 -4.52 0.27
N SER A 82 12.86 -4.63 1.34
CA SER A 82 12.38 -5.16 2.61
C SER A 82 11.28 -4.27 3.20
N TYR A 83 11.47 -2.93 3.16
CA TYR A 83 10.46 -1.97 3.61
C TYR A 83 9.15 -2.13 2.83
N ARG A 84 9.21 -2.18 1.50
CA ARG A 84 8.03 -2.32 0.65
C ARG A 84 7.29 -3.63 0.89
N THR A 85 8.02 -4.72 1.10
CA THR A 85 7.42 -6.02 1.46
C THR A 85 6.68 -5.96 2.80
N GLU A 86 7.29 -5.39 3.83
CA GLU A 86 6.65 -5.29 5.15
C GLU A 86 5.52 -4.23 5.17
N ASN A 87 5.64 -3.16 4.38
CA ASN A 87 4.58 -2.18 4.21
C ASN A 87 3.35 -2.79 3.52
N ALA A 88 3.54 -3.66 2.53
CA ALA A 88 2.44 -4.41 1.90
C ALA A 88 1.74 -5.34 2.90
N ARG A 89 2.51 -5.99 3.77
CA ARG A 89 1.96 -6.83 4.84
C ARG A 89 1.20 -6.00 5.88
N LEU A 90 1.76 -4.85 6.26
CA LEU A 90 1.08 -3.90 7.15
C LEU A 90 -0.27 -3.48 6.57
N GLY A 91 -0.33 -3.06 5.30
CA GLY A 91 -1.57 -2.66 4.64
C GLY A 91 -2.64 -3.75 4.66
N TYR A 92 -2.24 -5.01 4.43
CA TYR A 92 -3.15 -6.16 4.50
C TYR A 92 -3.77 -6.33 5.90
N TYR A 93 -2.95 -6.37 6.95
CA TYR A 93 -3.46 -6.59 8.30
C TYR A 93 -4.18 -5.36 8.87
N GLU A 94 -3.75 -4.15 8.52
CA GLU A 94 -4.42 -2.92 8.96
C GLU A 94 -5.85 -2.82 8.39
N SER A 95 -6.06 -3.19 7.13
CA SER A 95 -7.39 -3.21 6.54
C SER A 95 -8.31 -4.23 7.20
N GLN A 96 -7.79 -5.41 7.54
CA GLN A 96 -8.55 -6.41 8.28
C GLN A 96 -8.85 -5.98 9.72
N TYR A 97 -7.88 -5.37 10.39
CA TYR A 97 -8.08 -4.87 11.75
C TYR A 97 -9.20 -3.82 11.79
N LYS A 98 -9.16 -2.84 10.87
CA LYS A 98 -10.22 -1.83 10.75
C LYS A 98 -11.59 -2.44 10.48
N ALA A 99 -11.63 -3.49 9.64
CA ALA A 99 -12.89 -4.17 9.35
C ALA A 99 -13.46 -4.91 10.57
N VAL A 100 -12.60 -5.56 11.36
CA VAL A 100 -13.02 -6.23 12.60
C VAL A 100 -13.48 -5.21 13.66
N GLU A 101 -12.76 -4.08 13.79
CA GLU A 101 -13.13 -3.00 14.70
C GLU A 101 -14.51 -2.43 14.37
N GLU A 102 -14.81 -2.18 13.09
CA GLU A 102 -16.12 -1.70 12.65
C GLU A 102 -17.25 -2.72 12.92
N VAL A 103 -16.95 -4.01 12.71
CA VAL A 103 -17.91 -5.09 13.05
C VAL A 103 -18.13 -5.15 14.56
N GLU A 104 -17.09 -5.01 15.38
CA GLU A 104 -17.21 -4.97 16.83
C GLU A 104 -18.08 -3.80 17.30
N ASP A 105 -17.91 -2.61 16.71
CA ASP A 105 -18.73 -1.43 16.98
C ASP A 105 -20.20 -1.65 16.61
N LEU A 106 -20.49 -2.32 15.49
CA LEU A 106 -21.86 -2.66 15.07
C LEU A 106 -22.56 -3.61 16.05
N PHE A 107 -21.84 -4.56 16.66
CA PHE A 107 -22.39 -5.42 17.72
C PHE A 107 -22.64 -4.64 19.03
N GLY A 108 -22.06 -3.44 19.14
CA GLY A 108 -22.32 -2.47 20.18
C GLY A 108 -21.75 -2.89 21.52
N GLU A 109 -20.45 -2.89 21.63
CA GLU A 109 -19.72 -3.00 22.90
C GLU A 109 -19.93 -1.76 23.82
N MET A 110 -20.75 -0.80 23.42
CA MET A 110 -21.10 0.33 24.29
C MET A 110 -21.95 -0.11 25.48
N GLN A 111 -21.51 0.28 26.67
CA GLN A 111 -22.11 -0.08 27.96
C GLN A 111 -23.63 0.13 27.96
N GLY A 112 -24.36 -0.95 28.17
CA GLY A 112 -25.81 -0.95 28.49
C GLY A 112 -26.77 -1.40 27.37
N VAL A 113 -26.34 -1.49 26.09
CA VAL A 113 -27.21 -1.90 24.97
C VAL A 113 -26.51 -2.86 24.00
N THR A 114 -25.61 -3.67 24.51
CA THR A 114 -24.89 -4.67 23.70
C THR A 114 -25.84 -5.75 23.19
N TYR A 115 -25.51 -6.37 22.05
CA TYR A 115 -26.23 -7.51 21.53
C TYR A 115 -26.28 -8.66 22.56
N GLN A 116 -25.18 -8.90 23.28
CA GLN A 116 -25.11 -9.87 24.38
C GLN A 116 -26.10 -9.54 25.52
N THR A 117 -26.29 -8.27 25.84
CA THR A 117 -27.28 -7.86 26.84
C THR A 117 -28.70 -8.21 26.39
N GLN A 118 -29.03 -8.02 25.11
CA GLN A 118 -30.35 -8.38 24.59
C GLN A 118 -30.59 -9.91 24.61
N ILE A 119 -29.59 -10.72 24.27
CA ILE A 119 -29.66 -12.17 24.41
C ILE A 119 -29.88 -12.57 25.88
N THR A 120 -29.14 -11.96 26.80
CA THR A 120 -29.25 -12.26 28.24
C THR A 120 -30.64 -11.87 28.78
N ASN A 121 -31.17 -10.71 28.36
CA ASN A 121 -32.51 -10.26 28.76
C ASN A 121 -33.60 -11.22 28.23
N LEU A 122 -33.48 -11.64 26.99
CA LEU A 122 -34.42 -12.62 26.38
C LEU A 122 -34.37 -13.94 27.12
N TYR A 123 -33.16 -14.46 27.40
CA TYR A 123 -32.98 -15.70 28.18
C TYR A 123 -33.60 -15.60 29.58
N ASN A 124 -33.37 -14.49 30.28
CA ASN A 124 -33.95 -14.26 31.61
C ASN A 124 -35.48 -14.18 31.56
N ALA A 125 -36.06 -13.55 30.54
CA ALA A 125 -37.50 -13.46 30.34
C ALA A 125 -38.14 -14.84 30.07
N ILE A 126 -37.47 -15.71 29.32
CA ILE A 126 -37.89 -17.10 29.08
C ILE A 126 -37.88 -17.88 30.40
N ASN A 127 -36.80 -17.79 31.18
CA ASN A 127 -36.69 -18.44 32.47
C ASN A 127 -37.77 -18.00 33.46
N GLU A 128 -38.12 -16.68 33.47
CA GLU A 128 -39.15 -16.17 34.34
C GLU A 128 -40.56 -16.65 33.93
N LEU A 129 -40.81 -16.72 32.63
CA LEU A 129 -42.05 -17.31 32.09
C LEU A 129 -42.15 -18.83 32.45
N THR A 130 -41.06 -19.56 32.44
CA THR A 130 -41.02 -20.98 32.80
C THR A 130 -41.43 -21.22 34.25
N LYS A 131 -41.01 -20.32 35.17
CA LYS A 131 -41.40 -20.37 36.58
C LYS A 131 -42.87 -20.02 36.82
N ASN A 132 -43.41 -19.07 36.04
CA ASN A 132 -44.79 -18.56 36.20
C ASN A 132 -45.52 -18.49 34.85
N PRO A 133 -45.92 -19.63 34.24
CA PRO A 133 -46.49 -19.66 32.88
C PRO A 133 -47.83 -18.93 32.74
N THR A 134 -48.58 -18.73 33.83
CA THR A 134 -49.88 -18.06 33.83
C THR A 134 -49.80 -16.56 34.06
N SER A 135 -48.62 -16.05 34.39
CA SER A 135 -48.39 -14.63 34.65
C SER A 135 -48.47 -13.79 33.38
N THR A 136 -49.41 -12.85 33.30
CA THR A 136 -49.53 -11.90 32.20
C THR A 136 -48.33 -10.95 32.14
N ILE A 137 -47.71 -10.63 33.28
CA ILE A 137 -46.53 -9.80 33.40
C ILE A 137 -45.33 -10.49 32.78
N ALA A 138 -45.12 -11.78 33.10
CA ALA A 138 -44.00 -12.58 32.51
C ALA A 138 -44.16 -12.71 31.00
N ARG A 139 -45.37 -12.93 30.48
CA ARG A 139 -45.64 -12.96 29.04
C ARG A 139 -45.38 -11.63 28.36
N SER A 140 -45.82 -10.51 28.95
CA SER A 140 -45.52 -9.18 28.40
C SER A 140 -44.03 -8.87 28.40
N SER A 141 -43.33 -9.24 29.47
CA SER A 141 -41.86 -9.07 29.56
C SER A 141 -41.13 -9.88 28.46
N LEU A 142 -41.55 -11.13 28.22
CA LEU A 142 -40.96 -11.95 27.15
C LEU A 142 -41.18 -11.29 25.78
N ILE A 143 -42.40 -10.81 25.49
CA ILE A 143 -42.70 -10.15 24.21
C ILE A 143 -41.82 -8.91 24.03
N GLN A 144 -41.69 -8.07 25.06
CA GLN A 144 -40.83 -6.87 25.00
C GLN A 144 -39.39 -7.19 24.75
N ASN A 145 -38.80 -8.18 25.46
CA ASN A 145 -37.42 -8.58 25.27
C ASN A 145 -37.19 -9.26 23.93
N ALA A 146 -38.14 -10.05 23.43
CA ALA A 146 -38.08 -10.64 22.09
C ALA A 146 -38.12 -9.57 20.99
N THR A 147 -39.03 -8.57 21.11
CA THR A 147 -39.04 -7.45 20.16
C THR A 147 -37.75 -6.66 20.18
N ALA A 148 -37.23 -6.30 21.37
CA ALA A 148 -35.95 -5.59 21.47
C ALA A 148 -34.75 -6.38 20.88
N PHE A 149 -34.76 -7.70 21.04
CA PHE A 149 -33.76 -8.57 20.43
C PHE A 149 -33.86 -8.58 18.90
N ILE A 150 -35.09 -8.67 18.34
CA ILE A 150 -35.32 -8.64 16.90
C ILE A 150 -34.88 -7.29 16.32
N ASP A 151 -35.35 -6.18 16.91
CA ASP A 151 -35.01 -4.81 16.47
C ASP A 151 -33.48 -4.61 16.44
N ARG A 152 -32.78 -5.11 17.47
CA ARG A 152 -31.33 -5.03 17.52
C ARG A 152 -30.64 -5.90 16.46
N SER A 153 -31.16 -7.10 16.22
CA SER A 153 -30.65 -7.99 15.18
C SER A 153 -30.82 -7.41 13.77
N GLU A 154 -31.99 -6.79 13.51
CA GLU A 154 -32.24 -6.09 12.25
C GLU A 154 -31.32 -4.88 12.05
N ALA A 155 -31.07 -4.12 13.10
CA ALA A 155 -30.14 -2.98 13.05
C ALA A 155 -28.70 -3.43 12.76
N ILE A 156 -28.22 -4.50 13.38
CA ILE A 156 -26.90 -5.07 13.12
C ILE A 156 -26.81 -5.60 11.68
N TYR A 157 -27.84 -6.33 11.22
CA TYR A 157 -27.90 -6.82 9.84
C TYR A 157 -27.83 -5.68 8.82
N ALA A 158 -28.61 -4.62 9.02
CA ALA A 158 -28.59 -3.46 8.15
C ALA A 158 -27.21 -2.78 8.16
N GLY A 159 -26.62 -2.60 9.35
CA GLY A 159 -25.28 -2.03 9.49
C GLY A 159 -24.19 -2.86 8.78
N LEU A 160 -24.19 -4.19 8.92
CA LEU A 160 -23.24 -5.07 8.24
C LEU A 160 -23.41 -5.00 6.71
N LYS A 161 -24.65 -4.92 6.22
CA LYS A 161 -24.92 -4.76 4.79
C LYS A 161 -24.41 -3.43 4.25
N ASP A 162 -24.68 -2.33 4.96
CA ASP A 162 -24.21 -1.00 4.58
C ASP A 162 -22.66 -0.93 4.63
N TYR A 163 -22.06 -1.57 5.62
CA TYR A 163 -20.60 -1.66 5.71
C TYR A 163 -20.00 -2.46 4.55
N GLN A 164 -20.62 -3.57 4.14
CA GLN A 164 -20.18 -4.32 2.97
C GLN A 164 -20.21 -3.49 1.68
N VAL A 165 -21.24 -2.65 1.51
CA VAL A 165 -21.35 -1.70 0.39
C VAL A 165 -20.23 -0.64 0.47
N THR A 166 -19.91 -0.16 1.66
CA THR A 166 -18.80 0.77 1.88
C THR A 166 -17.48 0.15 1.49
N LEU A 167 -17.16 -1.05 1.97
CA LEU A 167 -15.96 -1.79 1.58
C LEU A 167 -15.88 -2.02 0.07
N ASN A 168 -17.00 -2.30 -0.58
CA ASN A 168 -17.05 -2.46 -2.02
C ASN A 168 -16.72 -1.16 -2.78
N THR A 169 -17.14 -0.02 -2.25
CA THR A 169 -16.79 1.31 -2.76
C THR A 169 -15.31 1.61 -2.54
N ASP A 170 -14.78 1.26 -1.38
CA ASP A 170 -13.36 1.46 -1.06
C ASP A 170 -12.44 0.62 -1.95
N ILE A 171 -12.84 -0.60 -2.31
CA ILE A 171 -12.14 -1.42 -3.29
C ILE A 171 -12.02 -0.70 -4.64
N ASN A 172 -13.12 -0.11 -5.13
CA ASN A 172 -13.10 0.63 -6.40
C ASN A 172 -12.21 1.89 -6.31
N ASN A 173 -12.30 2.61 -5.19
CA ASN A 173 -11.45 3.78 -4.93
C ASN A 173 -9.96 3.40 -4.86
N MET A 174 -9.65 2.26 -4.24
CA MET A 174 -8.29 1.74 -4.14
C MET A 174 -7.72 1.36 -5.51
N VAL A 175 -8.50 0.70 -6.37
CA VAL A 175 -8.11 0.40 -7.76
C VAL A 175 -7.75 1.69 -8.51
N ASN A 176 -8.54 2.75 -8.35
CA ASN A 176 -8.24 4.05 -8.97
C ASN A 176 -6.97 4.68 -8.40
N LYS A 177 -6.71 4.59 -7.09
CA LYS A 177 -5.46 5.07 -6.48
C LYS A 177 -4.25 4.32 -7.03
N ILE A 178 -4.32 3.00 -7.13
CA ILE A 178 -3.26 2.16 -7.69
C ILE A 178 -2.97 2.57 -9.14
N ASN A 179 -3.99 2.74 -9.97
CA ASN A 179 -3.83 3.18 -11.36
C ASN A 179 -3.17 4.56 -11.45
N ASN A 180 -3.58 5.51 -10.62
CA ASN A 180 -3.00 6.85 -10.57
C ASN A 180 -1.52 6.82 -10.16
N LEU A 181 -1.15 5.96 -9.22
CA LEU A 181 0.25 5.76 -8.83
C LEU A 181 1.06 5.11 -9.95
N GLY A 182 0.49 4.12 -10.64
CA GLY A 182 1.10 3.53 -11.81
C GLY A 182 1.39 4.54 -12.91
N GLN A 183 0.42 5.40 -13.23
CA GLN A 183 0.59 6.48 -14.19
C GLN A 183 1.66 7.49 -13.74
N LYS A 184 1.65 7.90 -12.47
CA LYS A 184 2.66 8.80 -11.89
C LYS A 184 4.07 8.21 -11.99
N ILE A 185 4.25 6.93 -11.71
CA ILE A 185 5.54 6.25 -11.84
C ILE A 185 6.00 6.22 -13.30
N TYR A 186 5.08 5.94 -14.24
CA TYR A 186 5.36 5.95 -15.67
C TYR A 186 5.82 7.33 -16.14
N ASP A 187 5.10 8.39 -15.78
CA ASP A 187 5.44 9.76 -16.17
C ASP A 187 6.80 10.18 -15.59
N LEU A 188 7.07 9.87 -14.32
CA LEU A 188 8.37 10.10 -13.70
C LEU A 188 9.50 9.31 -14.38
N ASN A 189 9.27 8.06 -14.81
CA ASN A 189 10.23 7.30 -15.60
C ASN A 189 10.61 8.04 -16.89
N LYS A 190 9.62 8.59 -17.61
CA LYS A 190 9.85 9.35 -18.85
C LYS A 190 10.64 10.64 -18.59
N GLU A 191 10.32 11.36 -17.51
CA GLU A 191 11.05 12.58 -17.14
C GLU A 191 12.48 12.27 -16.74
N ILE A 192 12.72 11.23 -15.94
CA ILE A 192 14.05 10.78 -15.53
C ILE A 192 14.88 10.39 -16.76
N ALA A 193 14.34 9.54 -17.63
CA ALA A 193 15.03 9.14 -18.86
C ALA A 193 15.38 10.34 -19.74
N LYS A 194 14.51 11.34 -19.85
CA LYS A 194 14.75 12.56 -20.61
C LYS A 194 15.88 13.40 -20.01
N VAL A 195 15.92 13.59 -18.69
CA VAL A 195 16.96 14.37 -18.01
C VAL A 195 18.30 13.66 -18.09
N GLU A 196 18.34 12.37 -17.81
CA GLU A 196 19.58 11.59 -17.72
C GLU A 196 20.19 11.27 -19.10
N SER A 197 19.40 11.24 -20.19
CA SER A 197 19.92 11.00 -21.53
C SER A 197 20.71 12.15 -22.11
N GLY A 198 20.51 13.38 -21.60
CA GLY A 198 21.07 14.60 -22.22
C GLY A 198 22.28 15.21 -21.53
N SER A 199 22.40 15.09 -20.21
CA SER A 199 23.35 15.91 -19.44
C SER A 199 24.39 15.10 -18.63
N GLY A 200 24.22 13.77 -18.49
CA GLY A 200 25.01 12.96 -17.55
C GLY A 200 24.72 13.28 -16.08
N GLU A 201 23.77 14.18 -15.80
CA GLU A 201 23.30 14.49 -14.46
C GLU A 201 22.25 13.46 -14.04
N ARG A 202 22.25 13.08 -12.77
CA ARG A 202 21.20 12.22 -12.20
C ARG A 202 20.02 13.06 -11.75
N ALA A 203 18.82 12.65 -12.13
CA ALA A 203 17.56 13.29 -11.78
C ALA A 203 17.12 12.92 -10.34
N ASN A 204 17.96 13.25 -9.33
CA ASN A 204 17.82 12.78 -7.96
C ASN A 204 16.46 13.09 -7.35
N ASP A 205 15.92 14.30 -7.53
CA ASP A 205 14.65 14.73 -6.95
C ASP A 205 13.44 14.00 -7.60
N LEU A 206 13.50 13.77 -8.93
CA LEU A 206 12.49 12.96 -9.62
C LEU A 206 12.53 11.49 -9.19
N ARG A 207 13.74 10.99 -8.97
CA ARG A 207 13.93 9.62 -8.44
C ARG A 207 13.41 9.48 -7.02
N ASP A 208 13.59 10.50 -6.14
CA ASP A 208 13.01 10.51 -4.80
C ASP A 208 11.48 10.55 -4.85
N THR A 209 10.91 11.36 -5.75
CA THR A 209 9.45 11.42 -5.96
C THR A 209 8.89 10.09 -6.46
N ARG A 210 9.63 9.41 -7.37
CA ARG A 210 9.26 8.07 -7.86
C ARG A 210 9.32 7.01 -6.77
N ASP A 211 10.37 7.04 -5.96
CA ASP A 211 10.53 6.10 -4.86
C ASP A 211 9.43 6.28 -3.81
N ASN A 212 9.01 7.51 -3.52
CA ASN A 212 7.85 7.79 -2.66
C ASN A 212 6.56 7.21 -3.25
N ALA A 213 6.36 7.31 -4.57
CA ALA A 213 5.20 6.71 -5.22
C ALA A 213 5.23 5.18 -5.17
N LEU A 214 6.42 4.57 -5.26
CA LEU A 214 6.60 3.12 -5.08
C LEU A 214 6.37 2.70 -3.61
N ASP A 215 6.82 3.49 -2.65
CA ASP A 215 6.62 3.23 -1.22
C ASP A 215 5.11 3.32 -0.87
N GLU A 216 4.39 4.30 -1.43
CA GLU A 216 2.93 4.40 -1.28
C GLU A 216 2.21 3.23 -1.96
N LEU A 217 2.59 2.86 -3.19
CA LEU A 217 2.02 1.73 -3.93
C LEU A 217 2.17 0.42 -3.16
N SER A 218 3.28 0.23 -2.46
CA SER A 218 3.57 -0.99 -1.71
C SER A 218 2.56 -1.27 -0.59
N GLY A 219 1.96 -0.24 0.01
CA GLY A 219 0.90 -0.42 0.99
C GLY A 219 -0.39 -1.00 0.37
N TYR A 220 -0.67 -0.66 -0.88
CA TYR A 220 -1.94 -1.02 -1.54
C TYR A 220 -1.90 -2.38 -2.22
N ILE A 221 -0.77 -2.76 -2.83
CA ILE A 221 -0.62 -4.01 -3.59
C ILE A 221 0.80 -4.55 -3.50
N ASP A 222 0.94 -5.88 -3.53
CA ASP A 222 2.25 -6.54 -3.64
C ASP A 222 2.79 -6.44 -5.06
N PHE A 223 4.06 -6.06 -5.20
CA PHE A 223 4.73 -5.95 -6.49
C PHE A 223 6.23 -6.19 -6.41
N ASP A 224 6.78 -6.67 -7.50
CA ASP A 224 8.20 -6.70 -7.77
C ASP A 224 8.60 -5.56 -8.71
N TYR A 225 9.82 -5.05 -8.57
CA TYR A 225 10.33 -4.02 -9.46
C TYR A 225 11.82 -4.17 -9.73
N TYR A 226 12.24 -3.65 -10.87
CA TYR A 226 13.65 -3.48 -11.21
C TYR A 226 13.83 -2.21 -12.07
N GLU A 227 15.04 -1.64 -12.00
CA GLU A 227 15.41 -0.50 -12.85
C GLU A 227 16.18 -1.01 -14.08
N ASN A 228 15.82 -0.54 -15.27
CA ASN A 228 16.50 -0.85 -16.52
C ASN A 228 17.71 0.06 -16.75
N GLU A 229 18.47 -0.20 -17.81
CA GLU A 229 19.69 0.56 -18.18
C GLU A 229 19.40 2.04 -18.50
N HIS A 230 18.17 2.41 -18.77
CA HIS A 230 17.74 3.77 -19.06
C HIS A 230 17.21 4.52 -17.83
N GLY A 231 17.34 3.94 -16.63
CA GLY A 231 16.87 4.53 -15.38
C GLY A 231 15.35 4.44 -15.18
N GLU A 232 14.62 3.71 -16.03
CA GLU A 232 13.18 3.47 -15.87
C GLU A 232 12.93 2.29 -14.94
N VAL A 233 12.00 2.43 -14.00
CA VAL A 233 11.55 1.35 -13.13
C VAL A 233 10.38 0.62 -13.78
N ILE A 234 10.56 -0.68 -13.95
CA ILE A 234 9.53 -1.61 -14.41
C ILE A 234 8.89 -2.25 -13.18
N VAL A 235 7.56 -2.19 -13.08
CA VAL A 235 6.80 -2.72 -11.95
C VAL A 235 5.92 -3.88 -12.44
N THR A 236 6.01 -5.00 -11.73
CA THR A 236 5.17 -6.18 -11.96
C THR A 236 4.31 -6.42 -10.72
N ALA A 237 3.00 -6.23 -10.82
CA ALA A 237 2.05 -6.40 -9.72
C ALA A 237 1.27 -7.72 -9.91
N GLU A 238 1.26 -8.57 -8.87
CA GLU A 238 0.58 -9.89 -8.89
C GLU A 238 0.90 -10.70 -10.18
N ASN A 239 2.18 -10.73 -10.56
CA ASN A 239 2.71 -11.41 -11.76
C ASN A 239 2.21 -10.86 -13.12
N VAL A 240 1.70 -9.62 -13.15
CA VAL A 240 1.33 -8.92 -14.39
C VAL A 240 2.18 -7.67 -14.52
N PRO A 241 2.77 -7.39 -15.70
CA PRO A 241 3.49 -6.14 -15.95
C PRO A 241 2.52 -4.94 -15.79
N PHE A 242 2.67 -4.21 -14.69
CA PHE A 242 1.81 -3.08 -14.35
C PHE A 242 2.32 -1.79 -14.98
N VAL A 243 3.59 -1.43 -14.69
CA VAL A 243 4.26 -0.27 -15.30
C VAL A 243 5.43 -0.77 -16.13
N THR A 244 5.43 -0.45 -17.41
CA THR A 244 6.49 -0.80 -18.37
C THR A 244 7.07 0.46 -18.99
N SER A 245 8.15 0.34 -19.77
CA SER A 245 8.69 1.45 -20.55
C SER A 245 7.72 1.97 -21.61
N ALA A 246 6.76 1.14 -22.06
CA ALA A 246 5.84 1.48 -23.14
C ALA A 246 4.49 2.03 -22.65
N GLN A 247 3.96 1.43 -21.58
CA GLN A 247 2.60 1.71 -21.11
C GLN A 247 2.38 1.29 -19.67
N VAL A 248 1.28 1.76 -19.09
CA VAL A 248 0.70 1.27 -17.85
C VAL A 248 -0.45 0.32 -18.18
N THR A 249 -0.49 -0.83 -17.54
CA THR A 249 -1.61 -1.77 -17.62
C THR A 249 -2.59 -1.42 -16.50
N GLU A 250 -3.67 -0.72 -16.83
CA GLU A 250 -4.65 -0.33 -15.80
C GLU A 250 -5.43 -1.52 -15.25
N MET A 251 -5.65 -1.52 -13.95
CA MET A 251 -6.62 -2.38 -13.30
C MET A 251 -8.03 -1.87 -13.55
N GLY A 252 -8.96 -2.80 -13.73
CA GLY A 252 -10.39 -2.52 -13.74
C GLY A 252 -11.10 -3.22 -12.59
N THR A 253 -12.40 -3.01 -12.50
CA THR A 253 -13.29 -3.76 -11.62
C THR A 253 -14.36 -4.46 -12.45
N ARG A 254 -14.70 -5.69 -12.08
CA ARG A 254 -15.78 -6.47 -12.67
C ARG A 254 -16.77 -6.84 -11.57
N GLN A 255 -18.03 -6.77 -11.89
CA GLN A 255 -19.09 -7.24 -11.00
C GLN A 255 -19.11 -8.79 -10.97
N VAL A 256 -19.25 -9.35 -9.78
CA VAL A 256 -19.43 -10.79 -9.60
C VAL A 256 -20.82 -11.18 -10.13
N ASP A 257 -20.93 -12.33 -10.77
CA ASP A 257 -22.22 -12.82 -11.31
C ASP A 257 -23.28 -12.88 -10.21
N ASN A 258 -24.45 -12.30 -10.51
CA ASN A 258 -25.59 -12.20 -9.60
C ASN A 258 -25.34 -11.49 -8.26
N SER A 259 -24.28 -10.66 -8.16
CA SER A 259 -23.95 -9.91 -6.96
C SER A 259 -23.57 -8.48 -7.32
N ALA A 260 -23.79 -7.52 -6.40
CA ALA A 260 -23.31 -6.14 -6.55
C ALA A 260 -21.81 -5.98 -6.19
N LEU A 261 -21.16 -7.05 -5.76
CA LEU A 261 -19.76 -7.03 -5.34
C LEU A 261 -18.81 -6.89 -6.54
N LEU A 262 -17.80 -6.04 -6.38
CA LEU A 262 -16.78 -5.78 -7.39
C LEU A 262 -15.52 -6.59 -7.08
N ILE A 263 -14.92 -7.18 -8.09
CA ILE A 263 -13.59 -7.80 -8.02
C ILE A 263 -12.62 -7.05 -8.93
N PRO A 264 -11.39 -6.78 -8.46
CA PRO A 264 -10.34 -6.22 -9.30
C PRO A 264 -9.92 -7.23 -10.37
N ILE A 265 -9.81 -6.75 -11.61
CA ILE A 265 -9.36 -7.55 -12.76
C ILE A 265 -8.26 -6.82 -13.52
N TRP A 266 -7.51 -7.59 -14.30
CA TRP A 266 -6.66 -7.08 -15.36
C TRP A 266 -7.42 -7.16 -16.69
N PRO A 267 -8.05 -6.08 -17.19
CA PRO A 267 -8.93 -6.14 -18.36
C PRO A 267 -8.21 -6.66 -19.61
N GLY A 268 -6.93 -6.30 -19.78
CA GLY A 268 -6.11 -6.73 -20.90
C GLY A 268 -5.77 -8.22 -20.92
N TYR A 269 -5.92 -8.91 -19.79
CA TYR A 269 -5.62 -10.34 -19.61
C TYR A 269 -6.86 -11.17 -19.30
N ASP A 270 -8.03 -10.54 -19.15
CA ASP A 270 -9.30 -11.15 -18.69
C ASP A 270 -9.11 -12.06 -17.47
N ARG A 271 -8.38 -11.57 -16.49
CA ARG A 271 -7.97 -12.32 -15.30
C ARG A 271 -8.19 -11.49 -14.04
N ASP A 272 -8.63 -12.18 -12.97
CA ASP A 272 -8.70 -11.58 -11.65
C ASP A 272 -7.30 -11.22 -11.15
N VAL A 273 -7.19 -10.09 -10.44
CA VAL A 273 -5.91 -9.62 -9.90
C VAL A 273 -5.40 -10.59 -8.84
N PHE A 274 -6.29 -11.08 -7.95
CA PHE A 274 -5.91 -11.89 -6.81
C PHE A 274 -6.51 -13.29 -6.86
N ASN A 275 -5.74 -14.26 -6.36
CA ASN A 275 -6.24 -15.57 -6.00
C ASN A 275 -6.50 -15.60 -4.48
N LEU A 276 -7.76 -15.45 -4.08
CA LEU A 276 -8.16 -15.41 -2.67
C LEU A 276 -8.23 -16.79 -2.00
N SER A 277 -8.07 -17.89 -2.75
CA SER A 277 -8.20 -19.25 -2.21
C SER A 277 -7.01 -19.71 -1.36
N ASN A 278 -5.87 -19.06 -1.46
CA ASN A 278 -4.60 -19.47 -0.84
C ASN A 278 -3.86 -18.33 -0.15
N ILE A 279 -4.57 -17.55 0.67
CA ILE A 279 -3.93 -16.51 1.47
C ILE A 279 -3.33 -17.16 2.71
N ASN A 280 -2.02 -17.09 2.85
CA ASN A 280 -1.30 -17.68 3.97
C ASN A 280 0.03 -16.95 4.21
N ASN A 281 0.29 -16.57 5.47
CA ASN A 281 1.55 -15.96 5.91
C ASN A 281 2.78 -16.85 5.57
N MET A 282 2.67 -18.19 5.70
CA MET A 282 3.77 -19.09 5.34
C MET A 282 4.12 -19.08 3.84
N LYS A 283 3.20 -18.64 2.99
CA LYS A 283 3.38 -18.53 1.53
C LYS A 283 3.63 -17.10 1.08
N ASP A 284 3.72 -16.16 2.01
CA ASP A 284 3.97 -14.75 1.74
C ASP A 284 2.94 -14.11 0.79
N THR A 285 1.67 -14.53 0.91
CA THR A 285 0.55 -14.07 0.07
C THR A 285 -0.39 -13.09 0.77
N ASP A 286 -0.11 -12.76 2.03
CA ASP A 286 -0.85 -11.86 2.92
C ASP A 286 -0.35 -10.40 2.78
N LYS A 287 -0.43 -9.85 1.56
CA LYS A 287 0.13 -8.54 1.23
C LYS A 287 -0.86 -7.68 0.45
N GLY A 288 -0.82 -6.37 0.72
CA GLY A 288 -1.60 -5.35 0.03
C GLY A 288 -2.96 -5.07 0.67
N GLU A 289 -3.21 -3.78 0.93
CA GLU A 289 -4.48 -3.30 1.51
C GLU A 289 -5.68 -3.69 0.66
N LEU A 290 -5.57 -3.63 -0.69
CA LEU A 290 -6.64 -4.02 -1.60
C LEU A 290 -7.06 -5.49 -1.42
N LYS A 291 -6.09 -6.39 -1.24
CA LYS A 291 -6.35 -7.81 -0.95
C LYS A 291 -7.00 -7.98 0.42
N GLY A 292 -6.53 -7.23 1.41
CA GLY A 292 -7.10 -7.22 2.76
C GLY A 292 -8.56 -6.76 2.78
N LEU A 293 -8.91 -5.70 2.03
CA LEU A 293 -10.29 -5.22 1.87
C LEU A 293 -11.20 -6.25 1.20
N LEU A 294 -10.69 -6.96 0.18
CA LEU A 294 -11.45 -8.02 -0.48
C LEU A 294 -11.78 -9.17 0.45
N VAL A 295 -10.82 -9.57 1.30
CA VAL A 295 -11.01 -10.63 2.29
C VAL A 295 -11.98 -10.17 3.38
N ALA A 296 -11.83 -8.94 3.87
CA ALA A 296 -12.70 -8.36 4.89
C ALA A 296 -14.15 -8.22 4.41
N ARG A 297 -14.35 -7.80 3.16
CA ARG A 297 -15.68 -7.68 2.55
C ARG A 297 -16.36 -9.05 2.37
N GLY A 298 -15.58 -10.10 2.14
CA GLY A 298 -16.09 -11.41 1.76
C GLY A 298 -16.46 -11.54 0.28
N SER A 299 -16.79 -12.75 -0.13
CA SER A 299 -17.15 -13.12 -1.52
C SER A 299 -18.64 -13.21 -1.78
N ILE A 300 -19.47 -13.16 -0.73
CA ILE A 300 -20.93 -13.33 -0.77
C ILE A 300 -21.58 -12.09 -0.19
N GLU A 301 -22.66 -11.61 -0.81
CA GLU A 301 -23.43 -10.51 -0.26
C GLU A 301 -24.11 -10.92 1.05
N VAL A 302 -24.15 -9.98 2.01
CA VAL A 302 -24.91 -10.16 3.25
C VAL A 302 -26.39 -10.34 2.92
N ASN A 303 -26.92 -11.52 3.15
CA ASN A 303 -28.28 -11.92 2.82
C ASN A 303 -28.81 -12.87 3.88
N TYR A 304 -30.09 -12.71 4.28
CA TYR A 304 -30.74 -13.58 5.25
C TYR A 304 -31.02 -15.00 4.71
N THR A 305 -30.94 -15.21 3.40
CA THR A 305 -31.09 -16.53 2.77
C THR A 305 -29.83 -17.38 2.88
N ASP A 306 -28.69 -16.81 3.23
CA ASP A 306 -27.41 -17.50 3.40
C ASP A 306 -27.23 -18.06 4.82
N VAL A 307 -28.24 -17.92 5.68
CA VAL A 307 -28.26 -18.62 6.97
C VAL A 307 -28.23 -20.12 6.68
N PRO A 308 -27.28 -20.88 7.28
CA PRO A 308 -27.27 -22.33 7.13
C PRO A 308 -28.67 -22.88 7.41
N VAL A 309 -29.12 -23.76 6.55
CA VAL A 309 -30.45 -24.40 6.72
C VAL A 309 -30.58 -24.80 8.19
N MET A 310 -31.55 -24.19 8.88
CA MET A 310 -31.82 -24.57 10.26
C MET A 310 -32.06 -26.11 10.24
N PRO A 311 -31.42 -26.83 11.15
CA PRO A 311 -31.65 -28.25 11.24
C PRO A 311 -33.16 -28.52 11.22
N GLU A 312 -33.61 -29.44 10.41
CA GLU A 312 -35.03 -29.76 10.32
C GLU A 312 -35.56 -30.10 11.71
N LYS A 313 -36.83 -29.84 11.97
CA LYS A 313 -37.48 -30.04 13.28
C LYS A 313 -37.32 -31.46 13.81
N GLU A 314 -36.99 -32.41 12.94
CA GLU A 314 -36.71 -33.83 13.24
C GLU A 314 -35.35 -34.02 13.95
N ASP A 315 -34.41 -33.08 13.82
CA ASP A 315 -33.11 -33.12 14.50
C ASP A 315 -33.19 -32.64 15.97
N TYR A 316 -34.31 -32.04 16.36
CA TYR A 316 -34.59 -31.62 17.73
C TYR A 316 -35.78 -32.43 18.27
N ASP A 317 -35.53 -33.65 18.71
CA ASP A 317 -36.54 -34.41 19.45
C ASP A 317 -36.71 -33.83 20.85
N LEU A 318 -37.62 -32.86 20.97
CA LEU A 318 -37.96 -32.26 22.26
C LEU A 318 -38.81 -33.17 23.15
N THR A 319 -39.07 -34.41 22.73
CA THR A 319 -39.85 -35.38 23.51
C THR A 319 -39.02 -36.18 24.52
N THR A 320 -37.67 -36.03 24.48
CA THR A 320 -36.75 -36.74 25.39
C THR A 320 -36.13 -35.85 26.47
N ALA A 321 -36.66 -34.63 26.71
CA ALA A 321 -36.29 -33.83 27.86
C ALA A 321 -37.12 -34.24 29.08
N ASP A 322 -36.71 -35.28 29.79
CA ASP A 322 -37.09 -35.57 31.18
C ASP A 322 -36.34 -34.61 32.16
#